data_71a789006b6863cf88eb96cd445c1279
#
_entry.id   71a789006b6863cf88eb96cd445c1279
#
_cell.length_a   1.000
_cell.length_b   1.000
_cell.length_c   1.000
_cell.angle_alpha   90.00
_cell.angle_beta   90.00
_cell.angle_gamma   90.00
#
_symmetry.space_group_name_H-M   'P 1'
#
loop_
_entity.id
_entity.type
_entity.pdbx_description
1 polymer ?
#
loop_
_entity_poly.entity_id
_entity_poly.type
_entity_poly.pdbx_seq_one_letter_code
_entity_poly.pdbx_strand_id
1 'polypeptide(L)'
;SMGGQKIRVARDAAVAFSECLEGTQIRYQISGFDNGGDTDGLDRLVREARNGSKKYHRYEPLNLFKFKDFNQSLQLAKGSVAAISECSSGNNSDRDAVVWAYHELLQRPEKRKILFVLSDGQPANATINVDEYSARGPLVMGLKNAIDECGQSGVECVGIGILTDHVKDIYPKSVSITKVEDLSGAIFN
;
A
#
# COMPACT_ATOMS: atom_id res chain seq x y z
N SER A 1 -6.53 -3.70 9.60
CA SER A 1 -5.54 -3.02 10.45
C SER A 1 -5.60 -1.49 10.33
N MET A 2 -5.81 -0.94 9.15
CA MET A 2 -5.88 0.52 8.87
C MET A 2 -7.11 1.24 9.43
N GLY A 3 -7.99 0.60 10.21
CA GLY A 3 -9.20 1.23 10.74
C GLY A 3 -8.98 2.39 11.72
N GLY A 4 -10.01 3.22 11.90
CA GLY A 4 -10.04 4.28 12.92
C GLY A 4 -9.09 5.45 12.62
N GLN A 5 -8.15 5.71 13.51
CA GLN A 5 -7.22 6.85 13.40
C GLN A 5 -6.24 6.66 12.24
N LYS A 6 -5.76 5.46 11.98
CA LYS A 6 -4.73 5.19 10.98
C LYS A 6 -5.18 5.53 9.56
N ILE A 7 -6.37 5.14 9.15
CA ILE A 7 -6.89 5.46 7.82
C ILE A 7 -7.12 6.97 7.65
N ARG A 8 -7.49 7.67 8.74
CA ARG A 8 -7.60 9.14 8.71
C ARG A 8 -6.25 9.79 8.49
N VAL A 9 -5.20 9.33 9.20
CA VAL A 9 -3.83 9.82 8.98
C VAL A 9 -3.37 9.54 7.55
N ALA A 10 -3.67 8.35 7.00
CA ALA A 10 -3.35 8.02 5.61
C ALA A 10 -4.07 8.94 4.61
N ARG A 11 -5.37 9.20 4.81
CA ARG A 11 -6.14 10.14 4.00
C ARG A 11 -5.54 11.54 4.06
N ASP A 12 -5.27 12.03 5.28
CA ASP A 12 -4.77 13.38 5.48
C ASP A 12 -3.35 13.53 4.89
N ALA A 13 -2.53 12.46 4.97
CA ALA A 13 -1.26 12.37 4.28
C ALA A 13 -1.43 12.46 2.75
N ALA A 14 -2.35 11.70 2.17
CA ALA A 14 -2.62 11.75 0.74
C ALA A 14 -3.11 13.13 0.29
N VAL A 15 -3.93 13.80 1.09
CA VAL A 15 -4.37 15.18 0.84
C VAL A 15 -3.19 16.16 0.88
N ALA A 16 -2.37 16.11 1.94
CA ALA A 16 -1.22 17.00 2.09
C ALA A 16 -0.21 16.82 0.94
N PHE A 17 0.11 15.59 0.55
CA PHE A 17 0.92 15.31 -0.64
C PHE A 17 0.31 15.92 -1.90
N SER A 18 -0.99 15.75 -2.08
CA SER A 18 -1.70 16.26 -3.24
C SER A 18 -1.64 17.79 -3.32
N GLU A 19 -1.85 18.47 -2.21
CA GLU A 19 -1.78 19.93 -2.12
C GLU A 19 -0.37 20.45 -2.43
N CYS A 20 0.66 19.77 -1.95
CA CYS A 20 2.05 20.11 -2.28
C CYS A 20 2.40 19.90 -3.77
N LEU A 21 1.76 18.94 -4.43
CA LEU A 21 2.03 18.62 -5.84
C LEU A 21 1.14 19.42 -6.80
N GLU A 22 0.00 19.91 -6.33
CA GLU A 22 -0.91 20.70 -7.15
C GLU A 22 -0.23 21.99 -7.59
N GLY A 23 -0.38 22.34 -8.85
CA GLY A 23 0.34 23.49 -9.44
C GLY A 23 1.77 23.19 -9.88
N THR A 24 2.31 22.01 -9.58
CA THR A 24 3.58 21.55 -10.14
C THR A 24 3.36 20.79 -11.45
N GLN A 25 4.45 20.46 -12.15
CA GLN A 25 4.41 19.61 -13.34
C GLN A 25 4.48 18.10 -13.00
N ILE A 26 4.51 17.76 -11.70
CA ILE A 26 4.60 16.37 -11.26
C ILE A 26 3.24 15.69 -11.43
N ARG A 27 3.25 14.58 -12.17
CA ARG A 27 2.06 13.73 -12.32
C ARG A 27 2.02 12.70 -11.20
N TYR A 28 0.87 12.55 -10.55
CA TYR A 28 0.71 11.61 -9.45
C TYR A 28 -0.64 10.92 -9.50
N GLN A 29 -0.67 9.71 -8.98
CA GLN A 29 -1.87 8.90 -8.78
C GLN A 29 -2.01 8.59 -7.29
N ILE A 30 -3.24 8.51 -6.81
CA ILE A 30 -3.56 8.02 -5.47
C ILE A 30 -4.37 6.74 -5.64
N SER A 31 -3.85 5.68 -5.07
CA SER A 31 -4.47 4.35 -5.12
C SER A 31 -4.53 3.73 -3.73
N GLY A 32 -5.44 2.81 -3.55
CA GLY A 32 -5.54 2.01 -2.35
C GLY A 32 -5.84 0.56 -2.70
N PHE A 33 -5.74 -0.30 -1.69
CA PHE A 33 -6.04 -1.71 -1.83
C PHE A 33 -6.55 -2.28 -0.51
N ASP A 34 -7.35 -3.31 -0.62
CA ASP A 34 -7.73 -4.18 0.49
C ASP A 34 -8.04 -5.60 -0.01
N ASN A 35 -8.17 -6.52 0.92
CA ASN A 35 -8.58 -7.90 0.64
C ASN A 35 -10.07 -8.10 0.98
N GLY A 36 -10.87 -7.05 0.94
CA GLY A 36 -12.32 -7.13 1.11
C GLY A 36 -13.00 -7.77 -0.09
N GLY A 37 -14.16 -8.36 0.10
CA GLY A 37 -14.95 -8.88 -1.00
C GLY A 37 -15.69 -10.15 -0.66
N ASP A 38 -15.83 -11.06 -1.62
CA ASP A 38 -16.57 -12.32 -1.50
C ASP A 38 -16.08 -13.17 -0.30
N THR A 39 -16.74 -12.99 0.84
CA THR A 39 -16.43 -13.70 2.07
C THR A 39 -16.65 -15.21 1.93
N ASP A 40 -17.62 -15.65 1.13
CA ASP A 40 -17.94 -17.08 0.93
C ASP A 40 -16.84 -17.77 0.12
N GLY A 41 -16.34 -17.11 -0.92
CA GLY A 41 -15.19 -17.59 -1.70
C GLY A 41 -13.92 -17.62 -0.88
N LEU A 42 -13.67 -16.56 -0.10
CA LEU A 42 -12.52 -16.48 0.81
C LEU A 42 -12.57 -17.56 1.89
N ASP A 43 -13.71 -17.77 2.54
CA ASP A 43 -13.89 -18.81 3.57
C ASP A 43 -13.65 -20.22 3.02
N ARG A 44 -14.03 -20.49 1.77
CA ARG A 44 -13.71 -21.73 1.09
C ARG A 44 -12.20 -21.88 0.88
N LEU A 45 -11.53 -20.87 0.34
CA LEU A 45 -10.08 -20.87 0.10
C LEU A 45 -9.30 -21.03 1.41
N VAL A 46 -9.72 -20.36 2.48
CA VAL A 46 -9.12 -20.48 3.82
C VAL A 46 -9.25 -21.92 4.34
N ARG A 47 -10.44 -22.54 4.18
CA ARG A 47 -10.65 -23.93 4.59
C ARG A 47 -9.79 -24.90 3.78
N GLU A 48 -9.71 -24.73 2.47
CA GLU A 48 -8.89 -25.56 1.59
C GLU A 48 -7.39 -25.42 1.93
N ALA A 49 -6.91 -24.19 2.16
CA ALA A 49 -5.54 -23.93 2.55
C ALA A 49 -5.17 -24.55 3.91
N ARG A 50 -6.06 -24.47 4.90
CA ARG A 50 -5.86 -25.07 6.23
C ARG A 50 -5.88 -26.60 6.19
N ASN A 51 -6.67 -27.20 5.32
CA ASN A 51 -6.79 -28.66 5.21
C ASN A 51 -5.68 -29.28 4.34
N GLY A 52 -5.09 -28.52 3.41
CA GLY A 52 -4.20 -29.05 2.39
C GLY A 52 -2.70 -28.86 2.65
N SER A 53 -2.27 -27.74 3.15
CA SER A 53 -0.85 -27.49 3.50
C SER A 53 -0.68 -26.16 4.21
N LYS A 54 0.38 -26.06 5.05
CA LYS A 54 0.83 -24.80 5.66
C LYS A 54 1.58 -23.87 4.67
N LYS A 55 1.43 -24.07 3.36
CA LYS A 55 2.12 -23.28 2.35
C LYS A 55 1.37 -21.97 2.07
N TYR A 56 2.12 -20.91 1.75
CA TYR A 56 1.60 -19.65 1.28
C TYR A 56 0.74 -19.85 0.02
N HIS A 57 -0.49 -19.36 0.08
CA HIS A 57 -1.42 -19.34 -1.03
C HIS A 57 -1.75 -17.89 -1.40
N ARG A 58 -1.53 -17.53 -2.67
CA ARG A 58 -1.75 -16.17 -3.21
C ARG A 58 -3.20 -15.89 -3.61
N TYR A 59 -4.13 -16.71 -3.16
CA TYR A 59 -5.52 -16.69 -3.65
C TYR A 59 -6.46 -15.81 -2.83
N GLU A 60 -5.95 -14.85 -2.09
CA GLU A 60 -6.80 -13.89 -1.42
C GLU A 60 -7.23 -12.80 -2.42
N PRO A 61 -8.56 -12.53 -2.55
CA PRO A 61 -9.05 -11.48 -3.43
C PRO A 61 -8.43 -10.13 -3.06
N LEU A 62 -7.99 -9.38 -4.05
CA LEU A 62 -7.43 -8.05 -3.88
C LEU A 62 -8.30 -7.04 -4.62
N ASN A 63 -8.88 -6.11 -3.89
CA ASN A 63 -9.52 -4.93 -4.45
C ASN A 63 -8.48 -3.83 -4.65
N LEU A 64 -8.50 -3.22 -5.82
CA LEU A 64 -7.62 -2.12 -6.18
C LEU A 64 -8.46 -0.89 -6.48
N PHE A 65 -8.21 0.19 -5.78
CA PHE A 65 -8.95 1.44 -5.89
C PHE A 65 -8.06 2.52 -6.50
N LYS A 66 -8.61 3.31 -7.43
CA LYS A 66 -8.00 4.55 -7.90
C LYS A 66 -8.82 5.73 -7.38
N PHE A 67 -8.28 6.48 -6.44
CA PHE A 67 -8.91 7.67 -5.89
C PHE A 67 -8.61 8.90 -6.74
N LYS A 68 -7.44 8.93 -7.38
CA LYS A 68 -7.03 9.95 -8.34
C LYS A 68 -6.13 9.33 -9.41
N ASP A 69 -6.44 9.57 -10.67
CA ASP A 69 -5.59 9.17 -11.78
C ASP A 69 -4.49 10.22 -12.07
N PHE A 70 -3.40 9.82 -12.74
CA PHE A 70 -2.28 10.69 -13.13
C PHE A 70 -2.70 11.95 -13.90
N ASN A 71 -3.70 11.83 -14.76
CA ASN A 71 -4.15 12.93 -15.62
C ASN A 71 -5.35 13.70 -15.05
N GLN A 72 -5.83 13.33 -13.88
CA GLN A 72 -6.95 13.97 -13.21
C GLN A 72 -6.44 15.08 -12.28
N SER A 73 -7.12 16.24 -12.25
CA SER A 73 -6.83 17.28 -11.25
C SER A 73 -7.32 16.87 -9.86
N LEU A 74 -6.69 17.39 -8.82
CA LEU A 74 -7.15 17.16 -7.45
C LEU A 74 -8.59 17.65 -7.24
N GLN A 75 -8.98 18.74 -7.85
CA GLN A 75 -10.34 19.26 -7.74
C GLN A 75 -11.40 18.26 -8.20
N LEU A 76 -11.14 17.55 -9.31
CA LEU A 76 -12.05 16.51 -9.82
C LEU A 76 -12.00 15.24 -8.96
N ALA A 77 -10.88 14.95 -8.32
CA ALA A 77 -10.67 13.78 -7.48
C ALA A 77 -11.08 14.00 -6.02
N LYS A 78 -11.40 15.22 -5.61
CA LYS A 78 -11.58 15.61 -4.20
C LYS A 78 -12.55 14.70 -3.44
N GLY A 79 -13.68 14.35 -4.04
CA GLY A 79 -14.66 13.45 -3.43
C GLY A 79 -14.10 12.03 -3.22
N SER A 80 -13.42 11.48 -4.23
CA SER A 80 -12.80 10.15 -4.14
C SER A 80 -11.68 10.12 -3.11
N VAL A 81 -10.84 11.15 -3.06
CA VAL A 81 -9.75 11.25 -2.08
C VAL A 81 -10.30 11.39 -0.65
N ALA A 82 -11.40 12.13 -0.46
CA ALA A 82 -12.07 12.22 0.83
C ALA A 82 -12.64 10.86 1.28
N ALA A 83 -13.11 10.03 0.36
CA ALA A 83 -13.66 8.70 0.62
C ALA A 83 -12.61 7.65 1.05
N ILE A 84 -11.31 7.95 1.01
CA ILE A 84 -10.25 7.03 1.49
C ILE A 84 -10.55 6.55 2.92
N SER A 85 -11.06 7.43 3.78
CA SER A 85 -11.39 7.07 5.17
C SER A 85 -12.57 6.12 5.33
N GLU A 86 -13.35 5.91 4.28
CA GLU A 86 -14.50 5.01 4.24
C GLU A 86 -14.09 3.63 3.71
N CYS A 87 -12.95 3.56 3.01
CA CYS A 87 -12.38 2.33 2.50
C CYS A 87 -11.57 1.67 3.60
N SER A 88 -12.19 0.88 4.43
CA SER A 88 -11.44 0.14 5.42
C SER A 88 -11.97 -1.25 5.57
N SER A 89 -11.09 -2.19 5.46
CA SER A 89 -11.03 -3.39 6.26
C SER A 89 -10.74 -4.65 5.47
N GLY A 90 -10.03 -5.48 6.06
CA GLY A 90 -9.57 -6.74 5.55
C GLY A 90 -8.10 -6.91 5.83
N ASN A 91 -7.57 -7.96 5.31
CA ASN A 91 -6.14 -8.20 5.25
C ASN A 91 -5.50 -7.34 4.15
N ASN A 92 -4.19 -7.39 4.04
CA ASN A 92 -3.43 -6.58 3.11
C ASN A 92 -2.37 -7.42 2.39
N SER A 93 -2.65 -7.79 1.16
CA SER A 93 -1.69 -8.45 0.26
C SER A 93 -0.77 -7.40 -0.37
N ASP A 94 0.08 -6.79 0.44
CA ASP A 94 0.91 -5.64 0.06
C ASP A 94 1.76 -5.91 -1.19
N ARG A 95 2.31 -7.14 -1.31
CA ARG A 95 3.12 -7.52 -2.47
C ARG A 95 2.40 -7.30 -3.79
N ASP A 96 1.20 -7.81 -3.92
CA ASP A 96 0.47 -7.76 -5.20
C ASP A 96 -0.01 -6.33 -5.50
N ALA A 97 -0.33 -5.56 -4.46
CA ALA A 97 -0.63 -4.13 -4.58
C ALA A 97 0.59 -3.31 -5.04
N VAL A 98 1.78 -3.57 -4.47
CA VAL A 98 3.03 -2.93 -4.89
C VAL A 98 3.36 -3.30 -6.34
N VAL A 99 3.25 -4.58 -6.72
CA VAL A 99 3.46 -5.03 -8.11
C VAL A 99 2.54 -4.31 -9.07
N TRP A 100 1.25 -4.22 -8.75
CA TRP A 100 0.30 -3.47 -9.59
C TRP A 100 0.67 -2.00 -9.71
N ALA A 101 0.97 -1.33 -8.58
CA ALA A 101 1.25 0.10 -8.57
C ALA A 101 2.53 0.47 -9.34
N TYR A 102 3.61 -0.32 -9.22
CA TYR A 102 4.82 -0.02 -9.98
C TYR A 102 4.65 -0.32 -11.48
N HIS A 103 3.84 -1.30 -11.87
CA HIS A 103 3.49 -1.51 -13.26
C HIS A 103 2.71 -0.34 -13.86
N GLU A 104 1.80 0.29 -13.10
CA GLU A 104 1.14 1.54 -13.52
C GLU A 104 2.18 2.66 -13.76
N LEU A 105 3.19 2.77 -12.88
CA LEU A 105 4.28 3.74 -13.02
C LEU A 105 5.18 3.43 -14.24
N LEU A 106 5.43 2.17 -14.57
CA LEU A 106 6.24 1.80 -15.74
C LEU A 106 5.59 2.23 -17.05
N GLN A 107 4.27 2.35 -17.11
CA GLN A 107 3.56 2.88 -18.30
C GLN A 107 3.75 4.39 -18.49
N ARG A 108 4.36 5.08 -17.53
CA ARG A 108 4.53 6.53 -17.57
C ARG A 108 5.81 6.92 -18.30
N PRO A 109 5.78 8.02 -19.09
CA PRO A 109 6.96 8.51 -19.82
C PRO A 109 7.97 9.26 -18.93
N GLU A 110 7.58 9.65 -17.71
CA GLU A 110 8.44 10.40 -16.81
C GLU A 110 9.69 9.59 -16.43
N LYS A 111 10.87 10.23 -16.46
CA LYS A 111 12.15 9.56 -16.19
C LYS A 111 12.28 9.11 -14.74
N ARG A 112 11.89 9.96 -13.79
CA ARG A 112 11.90 9.63 -12.37
C ARG A 112 10.52 9.15 -11.94
N LYS A 113 10.47 8.00 -11.31
CA LYS A 113 9.26 7.36 -10.83
C LYS A 113 9.43 6.99 -9.37
N ILE A 114 8.49 7.41 -8.54
CA ILE A 114 8.52 7.13 -7.09
C ILE A 114 7.18 6.51 -6.70
N LEU A 115 7.24 5.42 -5.97
CA LEU A 115 6.09 4.77 -5.34
C LEU A 115 6.17 4.98 -3.82
N PHE A 116 5.26 5.77 -3.27
CA PHE A 116 5.06 5.86 -1.83
C PHE A 116 4.04 4.82 -1.37
N VAL A 117 4.40 4.02 -0.39
CA VAL A 117 3.51 3.00 0.20
C VAL A 117 3.24 3.36 1.64
N LEU A 118 1.99 3.74 1.92
CA LEU A 118 1.52 4.04 3.28
C LEU A 118 1.03 2.73 3.91
N SER A 119 1.66 2.33 5.00
CA SER A 119 1.34 1.06 5.69
C SER A 119 1.28 1.26 7.20
N ASP A 120 0.40 0.55 7.86
CA ASP A 120 0.27 0.55 9.31
C ASP A 120 0.91 -0.68 9.99
N GLY A 121 1.63 -1.50 9.23
CA GLY A 121 2.24 -2.69 9.80
C GLY A 121 2.82 -3.64 8.76
N GLN A 122 2.68 -4.91 9.06
CA GLN A 122 3.15 -6.00 8.22
C GLN A 122 2.03 -6.51 7.30
N PRO A 123 2.38 -7.08 6.13
CA PRO A 123 1.39 -7.72 5.26
C PRO A 123 0.68 -8.85 5.99
N ALA A 124 -0.61 -9.01 5.71
CA ALA A 124 -1.47 -9.99 6.34
C ALA A 124 -2.33 -10.71 5.30
N ASN A 125 -2.52 -12.01 5.51
CA ASN A 125 -3.35 -12.86 4.65
C ASN A 125 -4.12 -13.87 5.51
N ALA A 126 -5.41 -14.08 5.24
CA ALA A 126 -6.25 -14.98 6.01
C ALA A 126 -5.86 -16.47 5.87
N THR A 127 -5.14 -16.83 4.83
CA THR A 127 -4.72 -18.22 4.56
C THR A 127 -3.44 -18.61 5.30
N ILE A 128 -2.77 -17.66 5.96
CA ILE A 128 -1.48 -17.86 6.64
C ILE A 128 -1.67 -17.88 8.15
N ASN A 129 -0.96 -18.79 8.82
CA ASN A 129 -0.95 -18.87 10.28
C ASN A 129 -0.20 -17.67 10.90
N VAL A 130 -0.61 -17.30 12.13
CA VAL A 130 -0.07 -16.15 12.88
C VAL A 130 1.46 -16.20 13.02
N ASP A 131 2.05 -17.39 13.11
CA ASP A 131 3.51 -17.58 13.23
C ASP A 131 4.29 -17.20 11.95
N GLU A 132 3.61 -17.04 10.82
CA GLU A 132 4.20 -16.64 9.54
C GLU A 132 4.23 -15.11 9.35
N TYR A 133 3.68 -14.34 10.28
CA TYR A 133 3.78 -12.88 10.32
C TYR A 133 5.15 -12.36 10.79
N SER A 134 6.10 -13.24 11.04
CA SER A 134 7.47 -12.83 11.37
C SER A 134 8.13 -12.10 10.18
N ALA A 135 9.14 -11.29 10.47
CA ALA A 135 9.92 -10.58 9.43
C ALA A 135 10.55 -11.53 8.39
N ARG A 136 10.61 -12.82 8.67
CA ARG A 136 11.11 -13.89 7.78
C ARG A 136 9.97 -14.68 7.11
N GLY A 137 8.72 -14.34 7.38
CA GLY A 137 7.58 -15.03 6.80
C GLY A 137 7.46 -14.80 5.28
N PRO A 138 6.77 -15.70 4.57
CA PRO A 138 6.67 -15.65 3.11
C PRO A 138 6.02 -14.37 2.58
N LEU A 139 5.12 -13.75 3.33
CA LEU A 139 4.49 -12.48 2.94
C LEU A 139 5.49 -11.33 2.94
N VAL A 140 6.29 -11.20 4.00
CA VAL A 140 7.32 -10.16 4.12
C VAL A 140 8.41 -10.38 3.08
N MET A 141 8.86 -11.63 2.89
CA MET A 141 9.84 -11.96 1.86
C MET A 141 9.32 -11.66 0.46
N GLY A 142 8.06 -12.01 0.17
CA GLY A 142 7.42 -11.71 -1.10
C GLY A 142 7.31 -10.21 -1.36
N LEU A 143 6.99 -9.42 -0.33
CA LEU A 143 6.95 -7.95 -0.43
C LEU A 143 8.34 -7.37 -0.67
N LYS A 144 9.37 -7.82 0.05
CA LYS A 144 10.76 -7.38 -0.18
C LYS A 144 11.21 -7.67 -1.61
N ASN A 145 10.95 -8.86 -2.12
CA ASN A 145 11.26 -9.21 -3.50
C ASN A 145 10.57 -8.27 -4.51
N ALA A 146 9.30 -7.92 -4.28
CA ALA A 146 8.57 -6.99 -5.14
C ALA A 146 9.16 -5.56 -5.08
N ILE A 147 9.63 -5.12 -3.92
CA ILE A 147 10.30 -3.83 -3.76
C ILE A 147 11.65 -3.83 -4.47
N ASP A 148 12.41 -4.93 -4.42
CA ASP A 148 13.67 -5.07 -5.14
C ASP A 148 13.43 -5.08 -6.66
N GLU A 149 12.43 -5.80 -7.16
CA GLU A 149 12.03 -5.79 -8.57
C GLU A 149 11.62 -4.36 -9.03
N CYS A 150 10.88 -3.64 -8.18
CA CYS A 150 10.50 -2.25 -8.40
C CYS A 150 11.75 -1.37 -8.59
N GLY A 151 12.73 -1.47 -7.70
CA GLY A 151 14.01 -0.74 -7.77
C GLY A 151 14.82 -1.09 -9.01
N GLN A 152 14.93 -2.37 -9.36
CA GLN A 152 15.62 -2.84 -10.57
C GLN A 152 14.95 -2.32 -11.84
N SER A 153 13.65 -2.09 -11.80
CA SER A 153 12.88 -1.51 -12.92
C SER A 153 12.97 0.02 -13.01
N GLY A 154 13.77 0.66 -12.14
CA GLY A 154 13.96 2.11 -12.12
C GLY A 154 12.84 2.89 -11.43
N VAL A 155 12.06 2.25 -10.57
CA VAL A 155 11.05 2.88 -9.73
C VAL A 155 11.53 2.90 -8.29
N GLU A 156 11.66 4.09 -7.70
CA GLU A 156 12.04 4.25 -6.31
C GLU A 156 10.86 3.95 -5.39
N CYS A 157 11.01 2.98 -4.48
CA CYS A 157 9.97 2.60 -3.53
C CYS A 157 10.29 3.12 -2.13
N VAL A 158 9.35 3.85 -1.54
CA VAL A 158 9.49 4.49 -0.22
C VAL A 158 8.35 4.06 0.69
N GLY A 159 8.68 3.47 1.84
CA GLY A 159 7.70 3.08 2.85
C GLY A 159 7.38 4.21 3.82
N ILE A 160 6.11 4.50 4.04
CA ILE A 160 5.64 5.44 5.06
C ILE A 160 4.85 4.66 6.11
N GLY A 161 5.43 4.50 7.29
CA GLY A 161 4.79 3.83 8.41
C GLY A 161 3.83 4.76 9.16
N ILE A 162 2.56 4.37 9.23
CA ILE A 162 1.53 5.10 9.98
C ILE A 162 1.40 4.50 11.37
N LEU A 163 1.86 5.22 12.37
CA LEU A 163 1.89 4.76 13.78
C LEU A 163 2.64 3.42 13.95
N THR A 164 3.65 3.18 13.10
CA THR A 164 4.45 1.95 13.10
C THR A 164 5.84 2.19 12.56
N ASP A 165 6.80 1.42 13.05
CA ASP A 165 8.20 1.40 12.58
C ASP A 165 8.53 0.18 11.70
N HIS A 166 7.59 -0.74 11.49
CA HIS A 166 7.83 -1.97 10.72
C HIS A 166 8.27 -1.74 9.28
N VAL A 167 7.93 -0.58 8.70
CA VAL A 167 8.38 -0.21 7.34
C VAL A 167 9.90 -0.14 7.23
N LYS A 168 10.62 0.14 8.32
CA LYS A 168 12.09 0.22 8.35
C LYS A 168 12.75 -1.13 8.04
N ASP A 169 12.08 -2.22 8.39
CA ASP A 169 12.60 -3.57 8.17
C ASP A 169 12.29 -4.10 6.75
N ILE A 170 11.42 -3.41 6.01
CA ILE A 170 10.90 -3.86 4.72
C ILE A 170 11.40 -2.99 3.57
N TYR A 171 11.34 -1.68 3.71
CA TYR A 171 11.65 -0.73 2.65
C TYR A 171 13.06 -0.16 2.80
N PRO A 172 13.85 -0.10 1.69
CA PRO A 172 15.20 0.49 1.71
C PRO A 172 15.21 1.97 2.12
N LYS A 173 14.13 2.67 1.75
CA LYS A 173 13.85 4.03 2.18
C LYS A 173 12.52 4.04 2.89
N SER A 174 12.51 4.56 4.10
CA SER A 174 11.29 4.57 4.90
C SER A 174 11.29 5.71 5.92
N VAL A 175 10.11 6.10 6.30
CA VAL A 175 9.86 7.07 7.37
C VAL A 175 8.64 6.63 8.16
N SER A 176 8.64 6.90 9.46
CA SER A 176 7.46 6.66 10.31
C SER A 176 6.85 8.00 10.70
N ILE A 177 5.52 8.08 10.60
CA ILE A 177 4.74 9.24 10.98
C ILE A 177 3.73 8.90 12.06
N THR A 178 3.54 9.80 13.01
CA THR A 178 2.52 9.70 14.05
C THR A 178 1.36 10.65 13.78
N LYS A 179 1.61 11.70 13.03
CA LYS A 179 0.66 12.73 12.59
C LYS A 179 1.08 13.28 11.23
N VAL A 180 0.16 13.97 10.58
CA VAL A 180 0.37 14.48 9.20
C VAL A 180 1.49 15.52 9.14
N GLU A 181 1.66 16.31 10.19
CA GLU A 181 2.72 17.34 10.27
C GLU A 181 4.13 16.75 10.18
N ASP A 182 4.30 15.47 10.55
CA ASP A 182 5.58 14.78 10.45
C ASP A 182 6.01 14.54 9.00
N LEU A 183 5.07 14.56 8.04
CA LEU A 183 5.32 14.30 6.61
C LEU A 183 6.26 15.31 5.98
N SER A 184 6.15 16.59 6.32
CA SER A 184 6.98 17.65 5.71
C SER A 184 8.47 17.43 5.96
N GLY A 185 8.84 17.00 7.18
CA GLY A 185 10.21 16.62 7.50
C GLY A 185 10.67 15.32 6.85
N ALA A 186 9.74 14.45 6.51
CA ALA A 186 10.01 13.11 5.99
C ALA A 186 10.27 13.06 4.48
N ILE A 187 9.73 14.02 3.72
CA ILE A 187 9.78 14.03 2.26
C ILE A 187 10.91 14.89 1.72
N PHE A 188 11.28 15.95 2.46
CA PHE A 188 12.24 16.96 2.02
C PHE A 188 13.64 16.82 2.64
N ASN A 189 13.87 15.81 3.45
CA ASN A 189 15.18 15.42 3.97
C ASN A 189 15.65 14.09 3.33
#